data_8236d1f365d8bd59d1d902a8ce2da04e
#
_entry.id   8236d1f365d8bd59d1d902a8ce2da04e
#
_cell.length_a   1.000
_cell.length_b   1.000
_cell.length_c   1.000
_cell.angle_alpha   90.00
_cell.angle_beta   90.00
_cell.angle_gamma   90.00
#
_symmetry.space_group_name_H-M   'P 1'
#
loop_
_entity.id
_entity.type
_entity.pdbx_description
1 polymer ?
#
loop_
_entity_poly.entity_id
_entity_poly.type
_entity_poly.pdbx_seq_one_letter_code
_entity_poly.pdbx_strand_id
1 'polypeptide(L)'
;MPKKAPVELDLYLPIDLPEDIAILFSKCQAKLGLIPNVLVSYAHRPEKLRVFSQYYNELMLGHSGLTKEEREMIAVVVSSANDCWYCQVAHGAALRQYTGDPVLGEAITLNYRYADVTDRQRVMLDFAMKLTTKSAELTADDRDLLREHGFSEEDIWDICEVASFFNMSNRLASATGMRPNHEYHFQARERGADKAS
;
A
#
# COMPACT_ATOMS: atom_id res chain seq x y z
N MET A 1 -0.77 6.37 -31.63
CA MET A 1 -1.89 6.84 -30.79
C MET A 1 -1.39 6.94 -29.34
N PRO A 2 -1.82 7.92 -28.55
CA PRO A 2 -1.42 8.01 -27.15
C PRO A 2 -1.89 6.76 -26.39
N LYS A 3 -1.09 6.29 -25.44
CA LYS A 3 -1.39 5.12 -24.60
C LYS A 3 -2.51 5.48 -23.62
N LYS A 4 -3.57 4.68 -23.55
CA LYS A 4 -4.65 4.85 -22.57
C LYS A 4 -4.14 4.45 -21.17
N ALA A 5 -4.51 5.23 -20.15
CA ALA A 5 -4.27 4.89 -18.76
C ALA A 5 -5.06 3.63 -18.36
N PRO A 6 -4.56 2.78 -17.43
CA PRO A 6 -5.21 1.53 -17.02
C PRO A 6 -6.36 1.78 -16.02
N VAL A 7 -7.27 2.65 -16.42
CA VAL A 7 -8.50 3.03 -15.71
C VAL A 7 -9.69 2.99 -16.66
N GLU A 8 -10.91 3.02 -16.14
CA GLU A 8 -12.12 3.05 -16.97
C GLU A 8 -12.38 4.43 -17.61
N LEU A 9 -11.79 5.49 -17.05
CA LEU A 9 -11.88 6.83 -17.62
C LEU A 9 -11.10 6.95 -18.93
N ASP A 10 -11.54 7.85 -19.82
CA ASP A 10 -10.86 8.14 -21.08
C ASP A 10 -9.68 9.10 -20.89
N LEU A 11 -8.68 8.63 -20.16
CA LEU A 11 -7.44 9.34 -19.88
C LEU A 11 -6.29 8.73 -20.68
N TYR A 12 -5.47 9.59 -21.25
CA TYR A 12 -4.35 9.21 -22.10
C TYR A 12 -3.05 9.84 -21.59
N LEU A 13 -1.95 9.08 -21.69
CA LEU A 13 -0.64 9.59 -21.39
C LEU A 13 -0.22 10.63 -22.44
N PRO A 14 0.63 11.62 -22.07
CA PRO A 14 1.29 12.47 -23.07
C PRO A 14 2.00 11.62 -24.13
N ILE A 15 2.01 12.10 -25.38
CA ILE A 15 2.73 11.43 -26.48
C ILE A 15 4.23 11.38 -26.11
N ASP A 16 4.75 12.50 -25.65
CA ASP A 16 6.12 12.62 -25.17
C ASP A 16 6.10 12.70 -23.64
N LEU A 17 6.47 11.61 -22.98
CA LEU A 17 6.61 11.57 -21.54
C LEU A 17 7.82 12.43 -21.13
N PRO A 18 7.70 13.27 -20.09
CA PRO A 18 8.84 13.93 -19.49
C PRO A 18 9.95 12.93 -19.12
N GLU A 19 11.22 13.35 -19.31
CA GLU A 19 12.39 12.47 -19.13
C GLU A 19 12.43 11.83 -17.74
N ASP A 20 12.14 12.58 -16.68
CA ASP A 20 12.11 12.07 -15.31
C ASP A 20 11.04 10.99 -15.10
N ILE A 21 9.88 11.10 -15.76
CA ILE A 21 8.82 10.07 -15.72
C ILE A 21 9.24 8.82 -16.52
N ALA A 22 9.89 8.99 -17.65
CA ALA A 22 10.43 7.88 -18.43
C ALA A 22 11.51 7.13 -17.62
N ILE A 23 12.37 7.84 -16.91
CA ILE A 23 13.37 7.27 -15.98
C ILE A 23 12.69 6.53 -14.83
N LEU A 24 11.65 7.12 -14.21
CA LEU A 24 10.87 6.45 -13.17
C LEU A 24 10.29 5.12 -13.65
N PHE A 25 9.67 5.10 -14.82
CA PHE A 25 9.10 3.88 -15.41
C PHE A 25 10.18 2.82 -15.71
N SER A 26 11.33 3.24 -16.23
CA SER A 26 12.46 2.35 -16.49
C SER A 26 13.00 1.73 -15.19
N LYS A 27 13.09 2.51 -14.10
CA LYS A 27 13.48 2.01 -12.78
C LYS A 27 12.47 1.00 -12.22
N CYS A 28 11.17 1.25 -12.37
CA CYS A 28 10.13 0.30 -11.97
C CYS A 28 10.25 -0.99 -12.76
N GLN A 29 10.37 -0.91 -14.08
CA GLN A 29 10.53 -2.09 -14.94
C GLN A 29 11.77 -2.90 -14.55
N ALA A 30 12.89 -2.27 -14.27
CA ALA A 30 14.13 -2.93 -13.90
C ALA A 30 14.06 -3.60 -12.51
N LYS A 31 13.40 -2.96 -11.52
CA LYS A 31 13.36 -3.45 -10.14
C LYS A 31 12.19 -4.39 -9.85
N LEU A 32 11.04 -4.16 -10.47
CA LEU A 32 9.79 -4.88 -10.16
C LEU A 32 9.37 -5.83 -11.29
N GLY A 33 10.01 -5.74 -12.46
CA GLY A 33 9.58 -6.46 -13.65
C GLY A 33 8.34 -5.89 -14.33
N LEU A 34 7.80 -4.79 -13.79
CA LEU A 34 6.58 -4.13 -14.27
C LEU A 34 6.58 -2.63 -13.97
N ILE A 35 5.71 -1.90 -14.63
CA ILE A 35 5.40 -0.51 -14.26
C ILE A 35 4.05 -0.54 -13.52
N PRO A 36 3.98 -0.14 -12.23
CA PRO A 36 2.73 -0.13 -11.48
C PRO A 36 1.63 0.69 -12.18
N ASN A 37 0.46 0.10 -12.34
CA ASN A 37 -0.66 0.75 -13.03
C ASN A 37 -1.10 2.06 -12.39
N VAL A 38 -0.91 2.23 -11.07
CA VAL A 38 -1.15 3.51 -10.39
C VAL A 38 -0.26 4.62 -10.96
N LEU A 39 1.03 4.35 -11.19
CA LEU A 39 1.96 5.33 -11.77
C LEU A 39 1.57 5.66 -13.22
N VAL A 40 1.21 4.63 -14.00
CA VAL A 40 0.70 4.84 -15.37
C VAL A 40 -0.57 5.66 -15.35
N SER A 41 -1.47 5.42 -14.40
CA SER A 41 -2.74 6.16 -14.26
C SER A 41 -2.51 7.64 -13.93
N TYR A 42 -1.54 7.95 -13.06
CA TYR A 42 -1.20 9.33 -12.76
C TYR A 42 -0.44 10.06 -13.89
N ALA A 43 0.20 9.30 -14.81
CA ALA A 43 1.08 9.88 -15.84
C ALA A 43 0.35 10.75 -16.87
N HIS A 44 -1.00 10.72 -16.94
CA HIS A 44 -1.76 11.70 -17.72
C HIS A 44 -1.58 13.15 -17.22
N ARG A 45 -1.07 13.29 -15.98
CA ARG A 45 -0.67 14.57 -15.34
C ARG A 45 0.67 14.39 -14.65
N PRO A 46 1.79 14.55 -15.35
CA PRO A 46 3.13 14.32 -14.82
C PRO A 46 3.43 15.03 -13.49
N GLU A 47 2.94 16.26 -13.30
CA GLU A 47 3.10 17.03 -12.07
C GLU A 47 2.48 16.31 -10.87
N LYS A 48 1.28 15.76 -11.04
CA LYS A 48 0.61 15.00 -9.97
C LYS A 48 1.32 13.69 -9.69
N LEU A 49 1.85 13.03 -10.73
CA LEU A 49 2.65 11.82 -10.55
C LEU A 49 3.90 12.07 -9.71
N ARG A 50 4.60 13.19 -9.94
CA ARG A 50 5.80 13.56 -9.14
C ARG A 50 5.46 13.69 -7.66
N VAL A 51 4.44 14.46 -7.33
CA VAL A 51 3.99 14.68 -5.94
C VAL A 51 3.54 13.37 -5.30
N PHE A 52 2.72 12.60 -6.01
CA PHE A 52 2.25 11.29 -5.53
C PHE A 52 3.40 10.33 -5.25
N SER A 53 4.34 10.21 -6.20
CA SER A 53 5.48 9.30 -6.07
C SER A 53 6.45 9.71 -4.96
N GLN A 54 6.69 11.02 -4.82
CA GLN A 54 7.54 11.54 -3.75
C GLN A 54 6.91 11.25 -2.38
N TYR A 55 5.65 11.58 -2.19
CA TYR A 55 4.95 11.34 -0.93
C TYR A 55 4.87 9.84 -0.59
N TYR A 56 4.50 9.01 -1.57
CA TYR A 56 4.50 7.56 -1.40
C TYR A 56 5.88 7.02 -0.97
N ASN A 57 6.95 7.48 -1.61
CA ASN A 57 8.30 7.01 -1.30
C ASN A 57 8.73 7.42 0.12
N GLU A 58 8.47 8.66 0.54
CA GLU A 58 8.76 9.10 1.90
C GLU A 58 7.97 8.28 2.92
N LEU A 59 6.68 8.11 2.69
CA LEU A 59 5.79 7.40 3.58
C LEU A 59 6.10 5.91 3.71
N MET A 60 6.32 5.22 2.59
CA MET A 60 6.45 3.76 2.56
C MET A 60 7.88 3.25 2.61
N LEU A 61 8.86 4.06 2.20
CA LEU A 61 10.25 3.66 2.05
C LEU A 61 11.23 4.53 2.86
N GLY A 62 10.78 5.70 3.32
CA GLY A 62 11.55 6.64 4.11
C GLY A 62 11.88 6.12 5.52
N HIS A 63 12.59 6.94 6.29
CA HIS A 63 12.90 6.65 7.68
C HIS A 63 11.63 6.64 8.53
N SER A 64 11.48 5.63 9.40
CA SER A 64 10.33 5.47 10.30
C SER A 64 10.68 4.44 11.37
N GLY A 65 10.07 4.50 12.54
CA GLY A 65 10.10 3.43 13.54
C GLY A 65 9.26 2.23 13.15
N LEU A 66 8.35 2.38 12.16
CA LEU A 66 7.62 1.26 11.58
C LEU A 66 8.49 0.55 10.54
N THR A 67 8.53 -0.77 10.58
CA THR A 67 9.15 -1.56 9.52
C THR A 67 8.38 -1.42 8.19
N LYS A 68 9.02 -1.77 7.07
CA LYS A 68 8.34 -1.79 5.78
C LYS A 68 7.21 -2.81 5.75
N GLU A 69 7.37 -3.93 6.44
CA GLU A 69 6.34 -4.95 6.62
C GLU A 69 5.11 -4.36 7.33
N GLU A 70 5.31 -3.66 8.46
CA GLU A 70 4.22 -3.04 9.22
C GLU A 70 3.46 -2.00 8.39
N ARG A 71 4.18 -1.18 7.61
CA ARG A 71 3.55 -0.21 6.70
C ARG A 71 2.71 -0.89 5.61
N GLU A 72 3.21 -1.99 5.03
CA GLU A 72 2.43 -2.78 4.08
C GLU A 72 1.25 -3.52 4.74
N MET A 73 1.38 -3.99 5.99
CA MET A 73 0.27 -4.54 6.76
C MET A 73 -0.85 -3.52 6.93
N ILE A 74 -0.53 -2.27 7.31
CA ILE A 74 -1.50 -1.18 7.40
C ILE A 74 -2.16 -0.94 6.03
N ALA A 75 -1.34 -0.83 4.97
CA ALA A 75 -1.83 -0.64 3.61
C ALA A 75 -2.85 -1.71 3.18
N VAL A 76 -2.56 -2.98 3.46
CA VAL A 76 -3.42 -4.11 3.11
C VAL A 76 -4.70 -4.11 3.94
N VAL A 77 -4.62 -3.89 5.26
CA VAL A 77 -5.80 -3.86 6.15
C VAL A 77 -6.75 -2.72 5.76
N VAL A 78 -6.22 -1.53 5.51
CA VAL A 78 -7.02 -0.38 5.06
C VAL A 78 -7.65 -0.66 3.70
N SER A 79 -6.89 -1.28 2.78
CA SER A 79 -7.39 -1.60 1.44
C SER A 79 -8.44 -2.70 1.45
N SER A 80 -8.34 -3.66 2.37
CA SER A 80 -9.35 -4.69 2.61
C SER A 80 -10.63 -4.07 3.18
N ALA A 81 -10.51 -3.18 4.17
CA ALA A 81 -11.65 -2.48 4.75
C ALA A 81 -12.41 -1.60 3.73
N ASN A 82 -11.72 -1.09 2.73
CA ASN A 82 -12.30 -0.27 1.64
C ASN A 82 -12.66 -1.09 0.37
N ASP A 83 -12.52 -2.42 0.40
CA ASP A 83 -12.75 -3.30 -0.76
C ASP A 83 -12.01 -2.86 -2.04
N CYS A 84 -10.82 -2.25 -1.90
CA CYS A 84 -10.04 -1.78 -3.03
C CYS A 84 -9.29 -2.92 -3.70
N TRP A 85 -9.82 -3.45 -4.80
CA TRP A 85 -9.18 -4.55 -5.52
C TRP A 85 -7.73 -4.25 -5.94
N TYR A 86 -7.49 -3.08 -6.56
CA TYR A 86 -6.14 -2.69 -6.97
C TYR A 86 -5.15 -2.76 -5.80
N CYS A 87 -5.49 -2.11 -4.70
CA CYS A 87 -4.57 -1.95 -3.58
C CYS A 87 -4.37 -3.25 -2.80
N GLN A 88 -5.42 -4.06 -2.61
CA GLN A 88 -5.29 -5.38 -1.97
C GLN A 88 -4.32 -6.28 -2.75
N VAL A 89 -4.41 -6.28 -4.08
CA VAL A 89 -3.54 -7.12 -4.93
C VAL A 89 -2.11 -6.59 -4.95
N ALA A 90 -1.91 -5.28 -5.14
CA ALA A 90 -0.58 -4.68 -5.23
C ALA A 90 0.17 -4.73 -3.89
N HIS A 91 -0.46 -4.29 -2.81
CA HIS A 91 0.16 -4.26 -1.48
C HIS A 91 0.19 -5.63 -0.81
N GLY A 92 -0.76 -6.51 -1.12
CA GLY A 92 -0.67 -7.92 -0.75
C GLY A 92 0.53 -8.63 -1.37
N ALA A 93 0.88 -8.29 -2.61
CA ALA A 93 2.12 -8.77 -3.24
C ALA A 93 3.38 -8.24 -2.54
N ALA A 94 3.41 -6.93 -2.23
CA ALA A 94 4.53 -6.32 -1.50
C ALA A 94 4.68 -6.93 -0.10
N LEU A 95 3.57 -7.12 0.62
CA LEU A 95 3.57 -7.74 1.94
C LEU A 95 4.14 -9.17 1.90
N ARG A 96 3.68 -10.01 0.95
CA ARG A 96 4.25 -11.35 0.76
C ARG A 96 5.74 -11.31 0.45
N GLN A 97 6.19 -10.32 -0.30
CA GLN A 97 7.60 -10.15 -0.65
C GLN A 97 8.45 -9.76 0.56
N TYR A 98 7.96 -8.86 1.42
CA TYR A 98 8.68 -8.45 2.63
C TYR A 98 8.70 -9.53 3.71
N THR A 99 7.57 -10.20 3.93
CA THR A 99 7.46 -11.24 4.97
C THR A 99 8.07 -12.58 4.53
N GLY A 100 8.12 -12.85 3.23
CA GLY A 100 8.44 -14.17 2.69
C GLY A 100 7.39 -15.24 3.08
N ASP A 101 6.24 -14.81 3.58
CA ASP A 101 5.15 -15.69 3.99
C ASP A 101 3.85 -15.35 3.23
N PRO A 102 3.49 -16.17 2.22
CA PRO A 102 2.27 -15.97 1.47
C PRO A 102 1.00 -16.23 2.30
N VAL A 103 1.07 -17.08 3.34
CA VAL A 103 -0.07 -17.39 4.21
C VAL A 103 -0.41 -16.18 5.09
N LEU A 104 0.62 -15.56 5.69
CA LEU A 104 0.45 -14.32 6.46
C LEU A 104 -0.13 -13.20 5.58
N GLY A 105 0.43 -12.99 4.38
CA GLY A 105 -0.06 -11.98 3.44
C GLY A 105 -1.52 -12.20 3.03
N GLU A 106 -1.93 -13.44 2.82
CA GLU A 106 -3.31 -13.81 2.50
C GLU A 106 -4.25 -13.61 3.69
N ALA A 107 -3.84 -14.05 4.89
CA ALA A 107 -4.62 -13.90 6.12
C ALA A 107 -4.89 -12.41 6.43
N ILE A 108 -3.87 -11.54 6.30
CA ILE A 108 -4.04 -10.09 6.51
C ILE A 108 -4.99 -9.49 5.46
N THR A 109 -4.92 -9.94 4.22
CA THR A 109 -5.80 -9.46 3.15
C THR A 109 -7.25 -9.87 3.37
N LEU A 110 -7.50 -11.11 3.77
CA LEU A 110 -8.85 -11.65 3.93
C LEU A 110 -9.48 -11.27 5.27
N ASN A 111 -8.76 -11.48 6.35
CA ASN A 111 -9.17 -11.09 7.70
C ASN A 111 -7.97 -11.09 8.64
N TYR A 112 -7.35 -9.92 8.82
CA TYR A 112 -6.16 -9.75 9.66
C TYR A 112 -6.30 -10.28 11.09
N ARG A 113 -7.53 -10.43 11.62
CA ARG A 113 -7.79 -10.93 12.97
C ARG A 113 -7.37 -12.39 13.15
N TYR A 114 -7.28 -13.16 12.07
CA TYR A 114 -6.80 -14.54 12.08
C TYR A 114 -5.32 -14.65 11.69
N ALA A 115 -4.67 -13.55 11.32
CA ALA A 115 -3.26 -13.55 10.98
C ALA A 115 -2.38 -13.78 12.23
N ASP A 116 -1.31 -14.54 12.05
CA ASP A 116 -0.28 -14.74 13.09
C ASP A 116 0.64 -13.53 13.14
N VAL A 117 0.29 -12.58 13.97
CA VAL A 117 1.01 -11.30 14.17
C VAL A 117 1.24 -11.07 15.65
N THR A 118 2.26 -10.27 15.99
CA THR A 118 2.56 -9.88 17.38
C THR A 118 1.43 -9.01 17.96
N ASP A 119 1.35 -8.94 19.30
CA ASP A 119 0.39 -8.05 19.98
C ASP A 119 0.56 -6.59 19.55
N ARG A 120 1.82 -6.14 19.39
CA ARG A 120 2.14 -4.80 18.89
C ARG A 120 1.54 -4.56 17.49
N GLN A 121 1.74 -5.49 16.58
CA GLN A 121 1.15 -5.41 15.23
C GLN A 121 -0.38 -5.49 15.27
N ARG A 122 -0.94 -6.31 16.15
CA ARG A 122 -2.40 -6.44 16.31
C ARG A 122 -3.04 -5.11 16.68
N VAL A 123 -2.49 -4.44 17.70
CA VAL A 123 -3.00 -3.14 18.15
C VAL A 123 -2.86 -2.07 17.05
N MET A 124 -1.74 -2.06 16.33
CA MET A 124 -1.52 -1.19 15.17
C MET A 124 -2.60 -1.40 14.08
N LEU A 125 -2.88 -2.65 13.74
CA LEU A 125 -3.86 -2.98 12.70
C LEU A 125 -5.30 -2.70 13.15
N ASP A 126 -5.62 -2.93 14.43
CA ASP A 126 -6.92 -2.58 15.00
C ASP A 126 -7.15 -1.06 14.99
N PHE A 127 -6.11 -0.28 15.29
CA PHE A 127 -6.16 1.17 15.18
C PHE A 127 -6.37 1.63 13.73
N ALA A 128 -5.60 1.11 12.76
CA ALA A 128 -5.74 1.43 11.35
C ALA A 128 -7.13 1.06 10.80
N MET A 129 -7.67 -0.08 11.21
CA MET A 129 -9.04 -0.50 10.89
C MET A 129 -10.08 0.46 11.47
N LYS A 130 -9.94 0.86 12.74
CA LYS A 130 -10.86 1.81 13.40
C LYS A 130 -10.78 3.18 12.74
N LEU A 131 -9.57 3.68 12.46
CA LEU A 131 -9.37 4.94 11.73
C LEU A 131 -10.05 4.91 10.35
N THR A 132 -10.02 3.78 9.66
CA THR A 132 -10.63 3.62 8.33
C THR A 132 -12.15 3.59 8.37
N THR A 133 -12.73 2.84 9.32
CA THR A 133 -14.16 2.51 9.32
C THR A 133 -14.98 3.38 10.27
N LYS A 134 -14.33 3.97 11.29
CA LYS A 134 -14.96 4.67 12.43
C LYS A 134 -14.10 5.83 12.93
N SER A 135 -13.56 6.64 12.04
CA SER A 135 -12.61 7.71 12.38
C SER A 135 -13.15 8.69 13.43
N ALA A 136 -14.47 8.94 13.42
CA ALA A 136 -15.12 9.83 14.41
C ALA A 136 -15.21 9.22 15.83
N GLU A 137 -14.98 7.91 15.98
CA GLU A 137 -15.01 7.20 17.26
C GLU A 137 -13.61 7.06 17.89
N LEU A 138 -12.56 7.60 17.27
CA LEU A 138 -11.20 7.56 17.83
C LEU A 138 -11.10 8.45 19.08
N THR A 139 -10.51 7.92 20.14
CA THR A 139 -10.36 8.57 21.43
C THR A 139 -8.89 8.70 21.85
N ALA A 140 -8.62 9.27 23.00
CA ALA A 140 -7.29 9.27 23.61
C ALA A 140 -6.84 7.83 23.92
N ASP A 141 -7.75 7.00 24.45
CA ASP A 141 -7.46 5.62 24.86
C ASP A 141 -6.93 4.77 23.71
N ASP A 142 -7.40 5.01 22.47
CA ASP A 142 -6.87 4.28 21.28
C ASP A 142 -5.39 4.61 21.03
N ARG A 143 -4.97 5.85 21.28
CA ARG A 143 -3.56 6.26 21.15
C ARG A 143 -2.73 5.83 22.35
N ASP A 144 -3.32 5.83 23.55
CA ASP A 144 -2.64 5.34 24.75
C ASP A 144 -2.34 3.85 24.64
N LEU A 145 -3.26 3.06 24.06
CA LEU A 145 -3.05 1.64 23.79
C LEU A 145 -1.86 1.42 22.84
N LEU A 146 -1.67 2.26 21.81
CA LEU A 146 -0.48 2.19 20.94
C LEU A 146 0.80 2.48 21.73
N ARG A 147 0.80 3.51 22.62
CA ARG A 147 1.94 3.84 23.50
C ARG A 147 2.30 2.68 24.43
N GLU A 148 1.31 2.04 25.03
CA GLU A 148 1.48 0.88 25.90
C GLU A 148 2.12 -0.31 25.17
N HIS A 149 1.95 -0.40 23.82
CA HIS A 149 2.57 -1.41 22.97
C HIS A 149 3.87 -0.92 22.31
N GLY A 150 4.48 0.17 22.82
CA GLY A 150 5.82 0.61 22.46
C GLY A 150 5.92 1.43 21.18
N PHE A 151 4.84 2.03 20.71
CA PHE A 151 4.88 3.00 19.63
C PHE A 151 5.21 4.40 20.16
N SER A 152 6.18 5.07 19.54
CA SER A 152 6.49 6.48 19.81
C SER A 152 5.41 7.40 19.20
N GLU A 153 5.48 8.69 19.51
CA GLU A 153 4.56 9.68 18.92
C GLU A 153 4.75 9.77 17.40
N GLU A 154 5.99 9.64 16.92
CA GLU A 154 6.31 9.60 15.50
C GLU A 154 5.74 8.33 14.85
N ASP A 155 5.85 7.16 15.50
CA ASP A 155 5.26 5.92 15.00
C ASP A 155 3.73 6.02 14.89
N ILE A 156 3.08 6.61 15.91
CA ILE A 156 1.62 6.83 15.89
C ILE A 156 1.23 7.77 14.76
N TRP A 157 2.02 8.83 14.53
CA TRP A 157 1.83 9.71 13.39
C TRP A 157 1.93 8.94 12.07
N ASP A 158 2.99 8.13 11.91
CA ASP A 158 3.21 7.33 10.71
C ASP A 158 2.08 6.32 10.47
N ILE A 159 1.57 5.65 11.52
CA ILE A 159 0.39 4.77 11.43
C ILE A 159 -0.82 5.55 10.88
N CYS A 160 -1.09 6.74 11.43
CA CYS A 160 -2.19 7.59 10.98
C CYS A 160 -2.00 8.03 9.54
N GLU A 161 -0.78 8.40 9.16
CA GLU A 161 -0.46 8.92 7.83
C GLU A 161 -0.56 7.83 6.76
N VAL A 162 0.01 6.64 7.01
CA VAL A 162 -0.11 5.48 6.12
C VAL A 162 -1.58 5.10 5.93
N ALA A 163 -2.35 4.96 7.01
CA ALA A 163 -3.77 4.61 6.92
C ALA A 163 -4.57 5.68 6.16
N SER A 164 -4.30 6.96 6.38
CA SER A 164 -4.98 8.08 5.70
C SER A 164 -4.64 8.13 4.20
N PHE A 165 -3.37 7.91 3.85
CA PHE A 165 -2.92 7.83 2.47
C PHE A 165 -3.65 6.72 1.71
N PHE A 166 -3.73 5.51 2.30
CA PHE A 166 -4.44 4.41 1.64
C PHE A 166 -5.95 4.63 1.60
N ASN A 167 -6.54 5.28 2.59
CA ASN A 167 -7.95 5.68 2.52
C ASN A 167 -8.23 6.60 1.32
N MET A 168 -7.35 7.55 1.03
CA MET A 168 -7.43 8.41 -0.17
C MET A 168 -7.19 7.60 -1.45
N SER A 169 -6.10 6.84 -1.50
CA SER A 169 -5.67 6.09 -2.69
C SER A 169 -6.66 5.00 -3.08
N ASN A 170 -7.22 4.27 -2.10
CA ASN A 170 -8.24 3.24 -2.34
C ASN A 170 -9.49 3.81 -3.01
N ARG A 171 -10.00 4.97 -2.52
CA ARG A 171 -11.18 5.62 -3.08
C ARG A 171 -10.93 6.09 -4.51
N LEU A 172 -9.74 6.64 -4.77
CA LEU A 172 -9.37 7.04 -6.13
C LEU A 172 -9.28 5.84 -7.07
N ALA A 173 -8.62 4.76 -6.65
CA ALA A 173 -8.49 3.56 -7.45
C ALA A 173 -9.86 2.93 -7.77
N SER A 174 -10.74 2.81 -6.77
CA SER A 174 -12.09 2.28 -6.95
C SER A 174 -12.95 3.19 -7.85
N ALA A 175 -12.93 4.51 -7.59
CA ALA A 175 -13.72 5.48 -8.35
C ALA A 175 -13.31 5.58 -9.83
N THR A 176 -12.06 5.28 -10.16
CA THR A 176 -11.53 5.32 -11.54
C THR A 176 -11.53 3.98 -12.25
N GLY A 177 -11.95 2.90 -11.57
CA GLY A 177 -11.90 1.53 -12.10
C GLY A 177 -10.46 1.07 -12.38
N MET A 178 -9.50 1.48 -11.54
CA MET A 178 -8.09 1.12 -11.69
C MET A 178 -7.90 -0.38 -11.50
N ARG A 179 -7.23 -1.04 -12.45
CA ARG A 179 -6.98 -2.47 -12.43
C ARG A 179 -5.55 -2.78 -11.97
N PRO A 180 -5.34 -3.80 -11.12
CA PRO A 180 -4.00 -4.21 -10.73
C PRO A 180 -3.23 -4.78 -11.94
N ASN A 181 -1.90 -4.68 -11.88
CA ASN A 181 -1.04 -5.40 -12.80
C ASN A 181 -1.23 -6.90 -12.57
N HIS A 182 -1.27 -7.66 -13.66
CA HIS A 182 -1.47 -9.11 -13.62
C HIS A 182 -0.36 -9.84 -12.85
N GLU A 183 0.86 -9.35 -12.96
CA GLU A 183 2.05 -9.91 -12.33
C GLU A 183 1.95 -9.95 -10.80
N TYR A 184 1.28 -8.98 -10.17
CA TYR A 184 1.11 -8.95 -8.72
C TYR A 184 0.38 -10.19 -8.16
N HIS A 185 -0.50 -10.81 -8.95
CA HIS A 185 -1.22 -12.01 -8.53
C HIS A 185 -0.30 -13.21 -8.29
N PHE A 186 0.87 -13.22 -8.92
CA PHE A 186 1.82 -14.34 -8.86
C PHE A 186 3.05 -14.05 -8.00
N GLN A 187 3.32 -12.78 -7.67
CA GLN A 187 4.51 -12.40 -6.92
C GLN A 187 4.50 -12.97 -5.50
N ALA A 188 5.66 -13.57 -5.12
CA ALA A 188 5.95 -14.09 -3.79
C ALA A 188 4.85 -15.03 -3.24
N ARG A 189 4.34 -15.94 -4.07
CA ARG A 189 3.35 -16.96 -3.67
C ARG A 189 3.97 -18.27 -3.18
N GLU A 190 5.25 -18.49 -3.45
CA GLU A 190 6.00 -19.65 -2.95
C GLU A 190 6.66 -19.28 -1.63
N ARG A 191 6.65 -20.20 -0.66
CA ARG A 191 7.44 -20.02 0.57
C ARG A 191 8.92 -20.01 0.22
N GLY A 192 9.65 -19.01 0.70
CA GLY A 192 11.11 -19.04 0.64
C GLY A 192 11.63 -20.30 1.34
N ALA A 193 12.56 -20.99 0.72
CA ALA A 193 13.08 -22.30 1.19
C ALA A 193 13.73 -22.27 2.59
N ASP A 194 13.95 -21.10 3.18
CA ASP A 194 14.75 -20.93 4.40
C ASP A 194 13.96 -20.57 5.69
N LYS A 195 12.62 -20.60 5.68
CA LYS A 195 11.81 -20.32 6.87
C LYS A 195 11.03 -21.54 7.41
N ALA A 196 11.46 -22.75 7.06
CA ALA A 196 10.93 -23.98 7.61
C ALA A 196 11.90 -24.54 8.69
N SER A 197 11.89 -23.96 9.90
CA SER A 197 12.46 -24.61 11.10
C SER A 197 11.79 -24.03 12.33
#